data_08639e43563be155365f161264d3e449
#
_entry.id   08639e43563be155365f161264d3e449
#
_cell.length_a   1.000
_cell.length_b   1.000
_cell.length_c   1.000
_cell.angle_alpha   90.00
_cell.angle_beta   90.00
_cell.angle_gamma   90.00
#
_symmetry.space_group_name_H-M   'P 1'
#
loop_
_entity.id
_entity.type
_entity.pdbx_description
1 polymer ?
#
loop_
_entity_poly.entity_id
_entity_poly.type
_entity_poly.pdbx_seq_one_letter_code
_entity_poly.pdbx_strand_id
1 'polypeptide(L)'
;MKRIVLIAAAAMILCAGCAGIQSCPAPVKPAGKKIKTAFFIDRGGRGGGVIHLARLLSYSPEIELTLVKGEDMRKGVLKNFDLFVMPGGSSQLEMESMKPEGVKALQDFIRNGGSYVGICAGFHITLNRPERAQIFPYTYIQEAVGNKADVLIEMTPEALKTLDIKKKKYFVRYSRGPVAKPASWDKGTCTTLALYKSSVGPLNRPGKSFFNTPALIYGTYGKGKVIATSFHPEYKIDTYEIFRGLVYAVTGTKINPQIPGSKFRPLQVAYAAGVAMSKDTAIAIKDVVALEKSDEINLQVGISHEALAMADVLVLPETTAAAVKGFINNDWPKFLKAFMDKGRKVIAVGTEWNALESHKNLTRIGVGVDLVESVVEAGK
;
A
#
# COMPACT_ATOMS: atom_id res chain seq x y z
N MET A 1 -13.13 -6.53 21.53
CA MET A 1 -14.44 -6.71 20.87
C MET A 1 -15.11 -5.41 20.39
N LYS A 2 -14.98 -4.26 21.11
CA LYS A 2 -15.67 -3.00 20.71
C LYS A 2 -15.09 -2.25 19.50
N ARG A 3 -13.86 -2.54 19.05
CA ARG A 3 -13.25 -1.84 17.90
C ARG A 3 -13.52 -2.47 16.53
N ILE A 4 -14.00 -3.71 16.48
CA ILE A 4 -14.41 -4.38 15.24
C ILE A 4 -15.74 -3.79 14.71
N VAL A 5 -16.60 -3.32 15.61
CA VAL A 5 -17.89 -2.72 15.26
C VAL A 5 -17.74 -1.34 14.58
N LEU A 6 -16.67 -0.56 14.87
CA LEU A 6 -16.49 0.77 14.28
C LEU A 6 -16.12 0.74 12.79
N ILE A 7 -15.35 -0.26 12.34
CA ILE A 7 -14.98 -0.37 10.91
C ILE A 7 -16.17 -0.84 10.07
N ALA A 8 -17.02 -1.70 10.64
CA ALA A 8 -18.28 -2.10 10.00
C ALA A 8 -19.32 -0.96 10.00
N ALA A 9 -19.33 -0.13 11.05
CA ALA A 9 -20.23 1.03 11.14
C ALA A 9 -19.84 2.15 10.17
N ALA A 10 -18.55 2.42 9.96
CA ALA A 10 -18.11 3.42 8.99
C ALA A 10 -18.50 3.03 7.55
N ALA A 11 -18.46 1.72 7.22
CA ALA A 11 -18.94 1.24 5.93
C ALA A 11 -20.47 1.38 5.73
N MET A 12 -21.25 1.37 6.83
CA MET A 12 -22.70 1.54 6.77
C MET A 12 -23.16 3.00 6.75
N ILE A 13 -22.42 3.90 7.38
CA ILE A 13 -22.78 5.34 7.41
C ILE A 13 -22.59 6.01 6.05
N LEU A 14 -21.63 5.53 5.23
CA LEU A 14 -21.43 5.98 3.84
C LEU A 14 -22.54 5.54 2.87
N CYS A 15 -23.40 4.58 3.24
CA CYS A 15 -24.55 4.16 2.44
C CYS A 15 -25.84 4.94 2.74
N ALA A 16 -25.94 5.67 3.82
CA ALA A 16 -27.17 6.35 4.25
C ALA A 16 -27.34 7.75 3.65
N GLY A 17 -26.33 8.33 3.00
CA GLY A 17 -26.35 9.68 2.41
C GLY A 17 -26.73 9.76 0.93
N CYS A 18 -26.95 8.65 0.25
CA CYS A 18 -27.20 8.60 -1.20
C CYS A 18 -28.69 8.37 -1.56
N ALA A 19 -29.56 9.24 -1.14
CA ALA A 19 -30.91 9.32 -1.72
C ALA A 19 -30.84 10.10 -3.04
N GLY A 20 -30.60 9.40 -4.16
CA GLY A 20 -30.65 9.99 -5.49
C GLY A 20 -29.70 9.45 -6.53
N ILE A 21 -28.87 8.48 -6.22
CA ILE A 21 -27.93 7.88 -7.17
C ILE A 21 -28.38 6.44 -7.49
N GLN A 22 -28.45 6.13 -8.77
CA GLN A 22 -28.77 4.82 -9.34
C GLN A 22 -28.23 3.69 -8.47
N SER A 23 -29.07 2.71 -8.16
CA SER A 23 -28.78 1.54 -7.32
C SER A 23 -27.36 1.03 -7.53
N CYS A 24 -26.55 1.08 -6.47
CA CYS A 24 -25.31 0.30 -6.44
C CYS A 24 -25.67 -1.14 -6.83
N PRO A 25 -24.96 -1.76 -7.78
CA PRO A 25 -25.20 -3.16 -8.08
C PRO A 25 -25.04 -3.94 -6.79
N ALA A 26 -26.04 -4.77 -6.47
CA ALA A 26 -26.01 -5.63 -5.31
C ALA A 26 -24.68 -6.41 -5.29
N PRO A 27 -24.03 -6.58 -4.13
CA PRO A 27 -22.79 -7.35 -4.06
C PRO A 27 -23.04 -8.74 -4.63
N VAL A 28 -22.24 -9.09 -5.66
CA VAL A 28 -22.28 -10.43 -6.25
C VAL A 28 -21.94 -11.41 -5.15
N LYS A 29 -22.89 -12.27 -4.78
CA LYS A 29 -22.64 -13.35 -3.82
C LYS A 29 -21.60 -14.30 -4.42
N PRO A 30 -20.46 -14.54 -3.74
CA PRO A 30 -19.51 -15.54 -4.22
C PRO A 30 -20.17 -16.91 -4.24
N ALA A 31 -20.04 -17.62 -5.35
CA ALA A 31 -20.44 -19.01 -5.47
C ALA A 31 -19.34 -19.89 -4.83
N GLY A 32 -19.25 -19.96 -3.48
CA GLY A 32 -18.27 -20.79 -2.83
C GLY A 32 -17.91 -20.39 -1.39
N LYS A 33 -17.09 -21.20 -0.76
CA LYS A 33 -16.54 -20.93 0.58
C LYS A 33 -15.56 -19.74 0.50
N LYS A 34 -15.76 -18.74 1.36
CA LYS A 34 -14.83 -17.62 1.50
C LYS A 34 -13.46 -18.06 2.03
N ILE A 35 -12.40 -17.40 1.57
CA ILE A 35 -11.05 -17.57 2.10
C ILE A 35 -10.95 -16.83 3.43
N LYS A 36 -10.78 -17.56 4.52
CA LYS A 36 -10.52 -16.97 5.84
C LYS A 36 -9.12 -16.37 5.84
N THR A 37 -9.04 -15.06 5.82
CA THR A 37 -7.79 -14.33 5.65
C THR A 37 -7.41 -13.57 6.91
N ALA A 38 -6.26 -13.90 7.49
CA ALA A 38 -5.62 -13.11 8.52
C ALA A 38 -4.74 -12.04 7.85
N PHE A 39 -4.92 -10.79 8.23
CA PHE A 39 -4.11 -9.66 7.76
C PHE A 39 -3.39 -9.03 8.95
N PHE A 40 -2.06 -8.97 8.88
CA PHE A 40 -1.25 -8.44 9.96
C PHE A 40 -1.40 -6.92 10.08
N ILE A 41 -1.76 -6.44 11.27
CA ILE A 41 -1.86 -5.03 11.62
C ILE A 41 -1.37 -4.79 13.04
N ASP A 42 -0.08 -4.50 13.18
CA ASP A 42 0.52 -4.24 14.47
C ASP A 42 1.74 -3.33 14.30
N ARG A 43 2.53 -3.19 15.36
CA ARG A 43 3.78 -2.44 15.33
C ARG A 43 4.66 -2.90 14.16
N GLY A 44 5.01 -1.97 13.28
CA GLY A 44 5.77 -2.25 12.06
C GLY A 44 4.92 -2.29 10.80
N GLY A 45 3.75 -2.91 10.83
CA GLY A 45 2.79 -2.91 9.73
C GLY A 45 2.00 -1.60 9.69
N ARG A 46 2.63 -0.51 9.31
CA ARG A 46 2.02 0.84 9.24
C ARG A 46 2.39 1.54 7.94
N GLY A 47 1.47 2.33 7.45
CA GLY A 47 1.65 3.15 6.25
C GLY A 47 0.58 2.90 5.19
N GLY A 48 0.57 3.71 4.13
CA GLY A 48 -0.46 3.66 3.09
C GLY A 48 -0.65 2.28 2.45
N GLY A 49 0.44 1.54 2.22
CA GLY A 49 0.35 0.17 1.66
C GLY A 49 -0.49 -0.79 2.49
N VAL A 50 -0.46 -0.67 3.82
CA VAL A 50 -1.28 -1.50 4.73
C VAL A 50 -2.77 -1.24 4.50
N ILE A 51 -3.15 0.04 4.38
CA ILE A 51 -4.54 0.44 4.17
C ILE A 51 -5.02 0.03 2.78
N HIS A 52 -4.20 0.21 1.74
CA HIS A 52 -4.51 -0.26 0.39
C HIS A 52 -4.77 -1.77 0.35
N LEU A 53 -3.89 -2.57 0.97
CA LEU A 53 -4.07 -4.02 1.03
C LEU A 53 -5.31 -4.42 1.80
N ALA A 54 -5.55 -3.81 2.96
CA ALA A 54 -6.75 -4.06 3.76
C ALA A 54 -8.03 -3.76 2.96
N ARG A 55 -8.04 -2.67 2.17
CA ARG A 55 -9.17 -2.35 1.27
C ARG A 55 -9.34 -3.37 0.16
N LEU A 56 -8.27 -3.71 -0.55
CA LEU A 56 -8.33 -4.72 -1.61
C LEU A 56 -8.91 -6.04 -1.09
N LEU A 57 -8.52 -6.44 0.12
CA LEU A 57 -9.03 -7.65 0.77
C LEU A 57 -10.48 -7.48 1.25
N SER A 58 -10.81 -6.38 1.94
CA SER A 58 -12.15 -6.18 2.52
C SER A 58 -13.25 -5.99 1.46
N TYR A 59 -12.90 -5.41 0.30
CA TYR A 59 -13.82 -5.26 -0.81
C TYR A 59 -13.86 -6.47 -1.76
N SER A 60 -13.14 -7.55 -1.45
CA SER A 60 -13.20 -8.81 -2.19
C SER A 60 -14.27 -9.71 -1.57
N PRO A 61 -15.38 -9.99 -2.26
CA PRO A 61 -16.45 -10.81 -1.71
C PRO A 61 -16.02 -12.25 -1.41
N GLU A 62 -14.91 -12.71 -2.02
CA GLU A 62 -14.31 -14.03 -1.80
C GLU A 62 -13.51 -14.10 -0.49
N ILE A 63 -13.27 -12.97 0.17
CA ILE A 63 -12.44 -12.87 1.38
C ILE A 63 -13.31 -12.69 2.62
N GLU A 64 -12.97 -13.43 3.67
CA GLU A 64 -13.40 -13.18 5.05
C GLU A 64 -12.19 -12.65 5.82
N LEU A 65 -12.11 -11.31 5.96
CA LEU A 65 -10.94 -10.63 6.49
C LEU A 65 -10.98 -10.50 8.01
N THR A 66 -9.90 -10.90 8.68
CA THR A 66 -9.66 -10.65 10.11
C THR A 66 -8.31 -9.95 10.29
N LEU A 67 -8.30 -8.86 11.02
CA LEU A 67 -7.08 -8.16 11.42
C LEU A 67 -6.43 -8.87 12.60
N VAL A 68 -5.14 -9.20 12.49
CA VAL A 68 -4.40 -9.92 13.52
C VAL A 68 -3.14 -9.15 13.94
N LYS A 69 -2.80 -9.27 15.22
CA LYS A 69 -1.58 -8.71 15.82
C LYS A 69 -0.60 -9.82 16.17
N GLY A 70 0.65 -9.44 16.46
CA GLY A 70 1.65 -10.38 16.93
C GLY A 70 1.23 -11.14 18.19
N GLU A 71 0.47 -10.50 19.08
CA GLU A 71 -0.10 -11.17 20.26
C GLU A 71 -1.09 -12.30 19.89
N ASP A 72 -1.94 -12.05 18.90
CA ASP A 72 -2.92 -13.06 18.43
C ASP A 72 -2.19 -14.25 17.80
N MET A 73 -1.11 -13.97 17.06
CA MET A 73 -0.27 -15.02 16.48
C MET A 73 0.34 -15.91 17.56
N ARG A 74 0.87 -15.29 18.64
CA ARG A 74 1.41 -16.06 19.79
C ARG A 74 0.36 -16.92 20.49
N LYS A 75 -0.90 -16.51 20.45
CA LYS A 75 -2.04 -17.30 20.95
C LYS A 75 -2.48 -18.41 19.98
N GLY A 76 -1.78 -18.58 18.85
CA GLY A 76 -2.01 -19.64 17.88
C GLY A 76 -3.27 -19.45 17.02
N VAL A 77 -3.73 -18.21 16.83
CA VAL A 77 -4.96 -17.92 16.07
C VAL A 77 -4.84 -18.30 14.59
N LEU A 78 -3.62 -18.34 14.02
CA LEU A 78 -3.39 -18.58 12.59
C LEU A 78 -3.95 -19.91 12.09
N LYS A 79 -4.07 -20.94 12.95
CA LYS A 79 -4.66 -22.25 12.61
C LYS A 79 -6.11 -22.17 12.10
N ASN A 80 -6.79 -21.05 12.33
CA ASN A 80 -8.19 -20.84 11.94
C ASN A 80 -8.34 -20.19 10.55
N PHE A 81 -7.23 -19.90 9.87
CA PHE A 81 -7.23 -19.19 8.60
C PHE A 81 -6.70 -20.05 7.46
N ASP A 82 -7.07 -19.68 6.24
CA ASP A 82 -6.60 -20.31 5.01
C ASP A 82 -5.43 -19.51 4.41
N LEU A 83 -5.44 -18.19 4.61
CA LEU A 83 -4.45 -17.24 4.08
C LEU A 83 -3.95 -16.28 5.17
N PHE A 84 -2.66 -16.05 5.20
CA PHE A 84 -2.05 -14.97 5.98
C PHE A 84 -1.37 -13.96 5.04
N VAL A 85 -1.73 -12.69 5.18
CA VAL A 85 -1.14 -11.59 4.41
C VAL A 85 -0.32 -10.71 5.34
N MET A 86 0.99 -10.62 5.05
CA MET A 86 1.94 -9.77 5.75
C MET A 86 2.25 -8.55 4.89
N PRO A 87 1.84 -7.35 5.30
CA PRO A 87 2.03 -6.12 4.53
C PRO A 87 3.48 -5.64 4.51
N GLY A 88 3.69 -4.50 3.86
CA GLY A 88 4.91 -3.73 3.95
C GLY A 88 4.99 -2.91 5.24
N GLY A 89 6.22 -2.53 5.62
CA GLY A 89 6.46 -1.74 6.82
C GLY A 89 7.90 -1.85 7.32
N SER A 90 8.06 -2.00 8.61
CA SER A 90 9.35 -2.28 9.25
C SER A 90 9.42 -3.74 9.68
N SER A 91 10.12 -4.55 8.90
CA SER A 91 10.28 -5.98 9.22
C SER A 91 10.90 -6.25 10.60
N GLN A 92 11.73 -5.33 11.12
CA GLN A 92 12.25 -5.42 12.46
C GLN A 92 11.15 -5.29 13.52
N LEU A 93 10.34 -4.22 13.41
CA LEU A 93 9.24 -3.99 14.36
C LEU A 93 8.14 -5.06 14.27
N GLU A 94 7.90 -5.60 13.06
CA GLU A 94 6.98 -6.73 12.86
C GLU A 94 7.50 -7.99 13.55
N MET A 95 8.80 -8.31 13.41
CA MET A 95 9.44 -9.42 14.11
C MET A 95 9.41 -9.24 15.63
N GLU A 96 9.70 -8.02 16.12
CA GLU A 96 9.59 -7.68 17.54
C GLU A 96 8.17 -7.86 18.09
N SER A 97 7.16 -7.52 17.29
CA SER A 97 5.74 -7.72 17.67
C SER A 97 5.37 -9.19 17.73
N MET A 98 5.77 -9.97 16.73
CA MET A 98 5.51 -11.41 16.68
C MET A 98 6.23 -12.16 17.80
N LYS A 99 7.46 -11.76 18.16
CA LYS A 99 8.37 -12.51 19.01
C LYS A 99 8.67 -13.92 18.45
N PRO A 100 9.56 -14.71 19.01
CA PRO A 100 9.88 -16.06 18.52
C PRO A 100 8.67 -16.98 18.42
N GLU A 101 7.73 -16.86 19.37
CA GLU A 101 6.53 -17.71 19.42
C GLU A 101 5.56 -17.41 18.26
N GLY A 102 5.38 -16.15 17.89
CA GLY A 102 4.56 -15.74 16.74
C GLY A 102 5.23 -16.11 15.41
N VAL A 103 6.56 -16.02 15.33
CA VAL A 103 7.32 -16.51 14.17
C VAL A 103 7.17 -18.02 14.01
N LYS A 104 7.26 -18.76 15.10
CA LYS A 104 7.02 -20.20 15.10
C LYS A 104 5.58 -20.52 14.67
N ALA A 105 4.60 -19.78 15.18
CA ALA A 105 3.19 -19.97 14.78
C ALA A 105 3.00 -19.73 13.27
N LEU A 106 3.69 -18.74 12.67
CA LEU A 106 3.70 -18.50 11.24
C LEU A 106 4.32 -19.67 10.47
N GLN A 107 5.50 -20.15 10.91
CA GLN A 107 6.15 -21.30 10.28
C GLN A 107 5.27 -22.55 10.34
N ASP A 108 4.65 -22.83 11.50
CA ASP A 108 3.78 -23.98 11.69
C ASP A 108 2.50 -23.86 10.85
N PHE A 109 1.90 -22.67 10.77
CA PHE A 109 0.76 -22.39 9.92
C PHE A 109 1.05 -22.76 8.46
N ILE A 110 2.16 -22.24 7.91
CA ILE A 110 2.51 -22.50 6.51
C ILE A 110 2.89 -23.98 6.34
N ARG A 111 3.72 -24.53 7.21
CA ARG A 111 4.12 -25.96 7.13
C ARG A 111 2.94 -26.92 7.10
N ASN A 112 1.85 -26.58 7.77
CA ASN A 112 0.64 -27.39 7.84
C ASN A 112 -0.35 -27.13 6.68
N GLY A 113 -0.02 -26.29 5.70
CA GLY A 113 -0.82 -26.08 4.50
C GLY A 113 -1.44 -24.68 4.37
N GLY A 114 -1.21 -23.79 5.33
CA GLY A 114 -1.63 -22.40 5.23
C GLY A 114 -0.91 -21.66 4.11
N SER A 115 -1.60 -20.72 3.50
CA SER A 115 -1.07 -19.89 2.40
C SER A 115 -0.51 -18.57 2.93
N TYR A 116 0.57 -18.08 2.32
CA TYR A 116 1.23 -16.83 2.70
C TYR A 116 1.43 -15.88 1.53
N VAL A 117 1.07 -14.62 1.73
CA VAL A 117 1.40 -13.51 0.82
C VAL A 117 2.19 -12.45 1.59
N GLY A 118 3.42 -12.17 1.18
CA GLY A 118 4.29 -11.16 1.80
C GLY A 118 4.62 -10.01 0.86
N ILE A 119 4.46 -8.79 1.34
CA ILE A 119 4.76 -7.57 0.58
C ILE A 119 5.89 -6.80 1.28
N CYS A 120 6.96 -6.45 0.56
CA CYS A 120 8.05 -5.62 1.07
C CYS A 120 8.66 -6.16 2.39
N ALA A 121 8.25 -5.63 3.55
CA ALA A 121 8.65 -6.15 4.85
C ALA A 121 8.22 -7.61 5.04
N GLY A 122 7.02 -7.98 4.55
CA GLY A 122 6.56 -9.37 4.53
C GLY A 122 7.48 -10.30 3.74
N PHE A 123 8.11 -9.82 2.65
CA PHE A 123 9.16 -10.59 1.99
C PHE A 123 10.43 -10.68 2.86
N HIS A 124 10.84 -9.58 3.50
CA HIS A 124 11.99 -9.57 4.40
C HIS A 124 11.90 -10.62 5.51
N ILE A 125 10.70 -10.82 6.06
CA ILE A 125 10.43 -11.79 7.11
C ILE A 125 10.68 -13.23 6.65
N THR A 126 10.41 -13.54 5.38
CA THR A 126 10.54 -14.91 4.84
C THR A 126 11.97 -15.34 4.55
N LEU A 127 12.95 -14.43 4.56
CA LEU A 127 14.32 -14.70 4.15
C LEU A 127 15.04 -15.71 5.04
N ASN A 128 15.99 -16.46 4.43
CA ASN A 128 16.84 -17.42 5.12
C ASN A 128 17.97 -16.71 5.87
N ARG A 129 17.63 -16.15 7.02
CA ARG A 129 18.57 -15.50 7.96
C ARG A 129 18.16 -15.81 9.40
N PRO A 130 19.11 -15.94 10.31
CA PRO A 130 18.84 -16.30 11.72
C PRO A 130 17.81 -15.41 12.40
N GLU A 131 17.79 -14.12 12.05
CA GLU A 131 16.87 -13.13 12.61
C GLU A 131 15.52 -13.04 11.87
N ARG A 132 15.22 -13.98 10.97
CA ARG A 132 14.00 -14.03 10.16
C ARG A 132 13.28 -15.37 10.29
N ALA A 133 12.13 -15.48 9.66
CA ALA A 133 11.31 -16.70 9.73
C ALA A 133 11.84 -17.86 8.90
N GLN A 134 12.88 -17.68 8.10
CA GLN A 134 13.53 -18.74 7.32
C GLN A 134 12.55 -19.63 6.55
N ILE A 135 11.69 -19.01 5.74
CA ILE A 135 10.63 -19.66 4.97
C ILE A 135 11.07 -19.87 3.51
N PHE A 136 11.89 -18.96 2.97
CA PHE A 136 12.39 -19.03 1.60
C PHE A 136 13.92 -19.21 1.53
N PRO A 137 14.45 -19.92 0.50
CA PRO A 137 15.87 -20.11 0.25
C PRO A 137 16.54 -18.87 -0.35
N TYR A 138 16.23 -17.72 0.15
CA TYR A 138 16.79 -16.44 -0.29
C TYR A 138 17.36 -15.67 0.90
N THR A 139 18.49 -15.05 0.70
CA THR A 139 19.03 -14.02 1.58
C THR A 139 18.94 -12.68 0.88
N TYR A 140 19.26 -11.57 1.54
CA TYR A 140 19.23 -10.28 0.90
C TYR A 140 20.62 -9.64 0.79
N ILE A 141 20.77 -8.76 -0.19
CA ILE A 141 21.96 -7.95 -0.41
C ILE A 141 21.72 -6.61 0.31
N GLN A 142 22.24 -6.50 1.52
CA GLN A 142 21.95 -5.38 2.41
C GLN A 142 22.30 -4.01 1.83
N GLU A 143 23.33 -3.94 1.05
CA GLU A 143 23.84 -2.67 0.54
C GLU A 143 23.16 -2.21 -0.74
N ALA A 144 22.30 -3.02 -1.31
CA ALA A 144 21.61 -2.72 -2.56
C ALA A 144 20.26 -1.99 -2.35
N VAL A 145 19.91 -1.67 -1.09
CA VAL A 145 18.63 -1.01 -0.80
C VAL A 145 18.64 0.42 -1.36
N GLY A 146 17.85 0.63 -2.38
CA GLY A 146 17.66 1.93 -3.03
C GLY A 146 16.62 2.82 -2.34
N ASN A 147 16.49 4.05 -2.83
CA ASN A 147 15.44 4.97 -2.42
C ASN A 147 14.07 4.52 -2.95
N LYS A 148 13.01 5.18 -2.51
CA LYS A 148 11.66 4.98 -3.03
C LYS A 148 11.59 5.46 -4.48
N ALA A 149 11.13 4.60 -5.39
CA ALA A 149 10.90 4.97 -6.79
C ALA A 149 9.97 3.97 -7.47
N ASP A 150 9.49 4.35 -8.65
CA ASP A 150 8.86 3.40 -9.55
C ASP A 150 9.95 2.70 -10.36
N VAL A 151 9.94 1.38 -10.34
CA VAL A 151 10.93 0.54 -11.01
C VAL A 151 10.26 -0.42 -11.99
N LEU A 152 10.97 -0.71 -13.08
CA LEU A 152 10.51 -1.68 -14.06
C LEU A 152 10.79 -3.09 -13.56
N ILE A 153 9.78 -3.95 -13.60
CA ILE A 153 9.91 -5.39 -13.42
C ILE A 153 9.47 -6.14 -14.68
N GLU A 154 10.01 -7.33 -14.87
CA GLU A 154 9.60 -8.24 -15.91
C GLU A 154 9.19 -9.59 -15.32
N MET A 155 7.96 -10.00 -15.63
CA MET A 155 7.41 -11.30 -15.27
C MET A 155 7.99 -12.40 -16.13
N THR A 156 8.32 -13.54 -15.53
CA THR A 156 8.72 -14.75 -16.27
C THR A 156 7.50 -15.38 -16.96
N PRO A 157 7.69 -16.26 -17.97
CA PRO A 157 6.58 -17.02 -18.55
C PRO A 157 5.82 -17.85 -17.51
N GLU A 158 6.50 -18.37 -16.50
CA GLU A 158 5.91 -19.11 -15.40
C GLU A 158 5.05 -18.18 -14.52
N ALA A 159 5.48 -16.95 -14.27
CA ALA A 159 4.69 -15.97 -13.53
C ALA A 159 3.36 -15.67 -14.19
N LEU A 160 3.33 -15.53 -15.53
CA LEU A 160 2.08 -15.25 -16.25
C LEU A 160 1.05 -16.36 -16.04
N LYS A 161 1.49 -17.62 -16.00
CA LYS A 161 0.63 -18.78 -15.71
C LYS A 161 0.23 -18.83 -14.23
N THR A 162 1.21 -18.72 -13.32
CA THR A 162 1.02 -18.86 -11.88
C THR A 162 0.10 -17.78 -11.31
N LEU A 163 0.23 -16.54 -11.79
CA LEU A 163 -0.57 -15.40 -11.36
C LEU A 163 -1.85 -15.21 -12.19
N ASP A 164 -2.01 -15.94 -13.29
CA ASP A 164 -3.10 -15.77 -14.27
C ASP A 164 -3.20 -14.31 -14.77
N ILE A 165 -2.07 -13.74 -15.18
CA ILE A 165 -1.95 -12.40 -15.77
C ILE A 165 -1.38 -12.47 -17.17
N LYS A 166 -1.61 -11.41 -17.97
CA LYS A 166 -1.16 -11.36 -19.37
C LYS A 166 0.01 -10.41 -19.60
N LYS A 167 0.07 -9.34 -18.82
CA LYS A 167 1.07 -8.30 -18.98
C LYS A 167 2.42 -8.76 -18.44
N LYS A 168 3.45 -8.60 -19.25
CA LYS A 168 4.80 -9.07 -18.93
C LYS A 168 5.65 -8.05 -18.17
N LYS A 169 5.43 -6.77 -18.38
CA LYS A 169 6.25 -5.70 -17.80
C LYS A 169 5.38 -4.70 -17.05
N TYR A 170 5.82 -4.29 -15.86
CA TYR A 170 5.12 -3.33 -15.01
C TYR A 170 6.09 -2.33 -14.43
N PHE A 171 5.64 -1.07 -14.31
CA PHE A 171 6.24 -0.14 -13.38
C PHE A 171 5.56 -0.28 -12.03
N VAL A 172 6.33 -0.70 -11.02
CA VAL A 172 5.85 -0.97 -9.67
C VAL A 172 6.49 -0.03 -8.66
N ARG A 173 5.80 0.27 -7.60
CA ARG A 173 6.36 1.05 -6.50
C ARG A 173 7.37 0.22 -5.72
N TYR A 174 8.63 0.64 -5.72
CA TYR A 174 9.67 0.14 -4.83
C TYR A 174 9.83 1.08 -3.64
N SER A 175 9.89 0.55 -2.41
CA SER A 175 10.07 1.33 -1.20
C SER A 175 10.96 0.60 -0.21
N ARG A 176 12.24 0.46 -0.53
CA ARG A 176 13.25 -0.20 0.33
C ARG A 176 12.94 -1.68 0.62
N GLY A 177 12.22 -2.36 -0.24
CA GLY A 177 12.03 -3.81 -0.16
C GLY A 177 13.37 -4.56 -0.27
N PRO A 178 13.45 -5.82 0.16
CA PRO A 178 14.69 -6.58 0.13
C PRO A 178 15.15 -6.83 -1.29
N VAL A 179 16.42 -6.63 -1.57
CA VAL A 179 17.04 -7.10 -2.81
C VAL A 179 17.58 -8.50 -2.55
N ALA A 180 16.86 -9.50 -3.03
CA ALA A 180 17.13 -10.88 -2.71
C ALA A 180 18.13 -11.52 -3.67
N LYS A 181 18.85 -12.52 -3.18
CA LYS A 181 19.65 -13.47 -3.96
C LYS A 181 19.40 -14.89 -3.45
N PRO A 182 19.50 -15.91 -4.34
CA PRO A 182 19.37 -17.29 -3.91
C PRO A 182 20.37 -17.67 -2.81
N ALA A 183 19.95 -18.56 -1.92
CA ALA A 183 20.76 -19.20 -0.91
C ALA A 183 20.53 -20.72 -0.96
N SER A 184 21.39 -21.53 -0.39
CA SER A 184 21.18 -22.97 -0.28
C SER A 184 19.95 -23.29 0.55
N TRP A 185 19.17 -24.30 0.13
CA TRP A 185 17.89 -24.64 0.76
C TRP A 185 17.52 -26.10 0.54
N ASP A 186 16.92 -26.70 1.53
CA ASP A 186 16.48 -28.11 1.53
C ASP A 186 15.03 -28.32 2.04
N LYS A 187 14.30 -27.24 2.34
CA LYS A 187 13.00 -27.29 3.06
C LYS A 187 11.79 -27.02 2.18
N GLY A 188 11.96 -26.93 0.86
CA GLY A 188 10.85 -26.65 -0.06
C GLY A 188 11.31 -26.26 -1.45
N THR A 189 10.37 -25.89 -2.31
CA THR A 189 10.62 -25.38 -3.65
C THR A 189 10.58 -23.89 -3.69
N CYS A 190 11.31 -23.27 -4.60
CA CYS A 190 11.23 -21.83 -4.81
C CYS A 190 11.61 -21.45 -6.23
N THR A 191 10.82 -20.57 -6.82
CA THR A 191 10.98 -20.04 -8.18
C THR A 191 10.92 -18.53 -8.17
N THR A 192 11.80 -17.88 -8.91
CA THR A 192 11.71 -16.44 -9.19
C THR A 192 10.67 -16.22 -10.30
N LEU A 193 9.63 -15.46 -9.99
CA LEU A 193 8.55 -15.13 -10.91
C LEU A 193 8.73 -13.77 -11.60
N ALA A 194 9.45 -12.83 -10.99
CA ALA A 194 9.77 -11.56 -11.64
C ALA A 194 11.17 -11.09 -11.29
N LEU A 195 11.78 -10.36 -12.22
CA LEU A 195 13.09 -9.74 -12.07
C LEU A 195 12.97 -8.23 -12.19
N TYR A 196 13.77 -7.50 -11.43
CA TYR A 196 13.97 -6.08 -11.65
C TYR A 196 14.69 -5.81 -12.97
N LYS A 197 14.14 -4.90 -13.78
CA LYS A 197 14.71 -4.44 -15.06
C LYS A 197 15.10 -2.96 -15.04
N SER A 198 14.98 -2.32 -13.91
CA SER A 198 15.62 -1.05 -13.59
C SER A 198 16.06 -1.07 -12.13
N SER A 199 16.94 -0.16 -11.76
CA SER A 199 17.49 -0.07 -10.42
C SER A 199 17.44 1.37 -9.93
N VAL A 200 17.23 1.53 -8.63
CA VAL A 200 17.38 2.81 -7.95
C VAL A 200 18.60 2.70 -7.07
N GLY A 201 19.71 3.23 -7.56
CA GLY A 201 20.90 3.36 -6.74
C GLY A 201 20.70 4.37 -5.60
N PRO A 202 21.37 4.22 -4.47
CA PRO A 202 21.55 5.33 -3.56
C PRO A 202 22.31 6.43 -4.31
N LEU A 203 21.83 7.66 -4.25
CA LEU A 203 22.43 8.82 -4.89
C LEU A 203 23.96 8.97 -4.63
N ASN A 204 24.44 8.40 -3.52
CA ASN A 204 25.82 8.55 -3.04
C ASN A 204 26.65 7.27 -3.13
N ARG A 205 26.17 6.21 -3.76
CA ARG A 205 26.92 4.95 -3.89
C ARG A 205 26.73 4.36 -5.30
N PRO A 206 27.44 4.89 -6.31
CA PRO A 206 27.41 4.31 -7.65
C PRO A 206 27.96 2.86 -7.59
N GLY A 207 27.30 1.93 -8.27
CA GLY A 207 27.75 0.56 -8.43
C GLY A 207 26.96 -0.54 -7.70
N LYS A 208 25.98 -0.21 -6.84
CA LYS A 208 25.14 -1.24 -6.21
C LYS A 208 23.76 -1.27 -6.84
N SER A 209 23.68 -1.96 -7.97
CA SER A 209 22.46 -2.17 -8.72
C SER A 209 21.74 -3.44 -8.27
N PHE A 210 20.40 -3.39 -8.22
CA PHE A 210 19.58 -4.59 -8.07
C PHE A 210 18.98 -5.09 -9.42
N PHE A 211 19.53 -4.61 -10.52
CA PHE A 211 19.16 -5.06 -11.86
C PHE A 211 19.29 -6.60 -11.99
N ASN A 212 18.30 -7.25 -12.60
CA ASN A 212 18.19 -8.69 -12.74
C ASN A 212 18.15 -9.49 -11.42
N THR A 213 17.89 -8.84 -10.28
CA THR A 213 17.64 -9.57 -9.03
C THR A 213 16.16 -9.95 -8.89
N PRO A 214 15.83 -10.97 -8.08
CA PRO A 214 14.45 -11.38 -7.82
C PRO A 214 13.60 -10.26 -7.23
N ALA A 215 12.47 -9.96 -7.87
CA ALA A 215 11.48 -9.00 -7.40
C ALA A 215 10.25 -9.68 -6.80
N LEU A 216 9.93 -10.88 -7.28
CA LEU A 216 8.80 -11.71 -6.87
C LEU A 216 9.24 -13.17 -6.85
N ILE A 217 8.98 -13.86 -5.75
CA ILE A 217 9.27 -15.28 -5.56
C ILE A 217 8.06 -16.05 -5.07
N TYR A 218 7.96 -17.29 -5.54
CA TYR A 218 6.89 -18.23 -5.21
C TYR A 218 7.49 -19.60 -4.90
N GLY A 219 6.88 -20.32 -3.97
CA GLY A 219 7.33 -21.67 -3.62
C GLY A 219 6.48 -22.32 -2.56
N THR A 220 7.04 -23.38 -1.99
CA THR A 220 6.42 -24.13 -0.90
C THR A 220 7.27 -24.14 0.36
N TYR A 221 6.62 -24.25 1.50
CA TYR A 221 7.24 -24.52 2.78
C TYR A 221 6.41 -25.56 3.55
N GLY A 222 6.90 -26.78 3.64
CA GLY A 222 6.07 -27.90 4.04
C GLY A 222 4.92 -28.14 3.05
N LYS A 223 3.68 -28.15 3.54
CA LYS A 223 2.47 -28.32 2.72
C LYS A 223 1.91 -26.99 2.20
N GLY A 224 2.38 -25.86 2.73
CA GLY A 224 1.86 -24.53 2.42
C GLY A 224 2.52 -23.89 1.21
N LYS A 225 1.80 -22.96 0.59
CA LYS A 225 2.26 -22.16 -0.53
C LYS A 225 2.63 -20.77 -0.05
N VAL A 226 3.73 -20.25 -0.56
CA VAL A 226 4.28 -18.97 -0.14
C VAL A 226 4.61 -18.14 -1.37
N ILE A 227 4.18 -16.89 -1.39
CA ILE A 227 4.54 -15.92 -2.42
C ILE A 227 4.94 -14.61 -1.76
N ALA A 228 6.00 -13.99 -2.25
CA ALA A 228 6.42 -12.72 -1.67
C ALA A 228 7.03 -11.80 -2.74
N THR A 229 6.72 -10.51 -2.60
CA THR A 229 7.22 -9.45 -3.48
C THR A 229 7.98 -8.39 -2.71
N SER A 230 9.09 -7.96 -3.28
CA SER A 230 9.93 -6.89 -2.74
C SER A 230 9.38 -5.48 -3.02
N PHE A 231 8.46 -5.37 -3.97
CA PHE A 231 7.77 -4.14 -4.37
C PHE A 231 6.33 -4.10 -3.83
N HIS A 232 5.63 -2.99 -4.07
CA HIS A 232 4.29 -2.72 -3.61
C HIS A 232 3.28 -2.75 -4.77
N PRO A 233 2.62 -3.88 -5.06
CA PRO A 233 1.62 -3.94 -6.13
C PRO A 233 0.31 -3.23 -5.77
N GLU A 234 0.11 -2.88 -4.53
CA GLU A 234 -1.10 -2.25 -4.01
C GLU A 234 -1.17 -0.73 -4.21
N TYR A 235 -0.09 -0.09 -4.65
CA TYR A 235 -0.04 1.38 -4.78
C TYR A 235 -0.60 1.92 -6.09
N LYS A 236 -0.77 1.07 -7.11
CA LYS A 236 -1.24 1.51 -8.43
C LYS A 236 -2.32 0.58 -8.95
N ILE A 237 -3.35 1.17 -9.56
CA ILE A 237 -4.48 0.40 -10.11
C ILE A 237 -4.03 -0.59 -11.17
N ASP A 238 -3.11 -0.19 -12.04
CA ASP A 238 -2.56 -1.05 -13.10
C ASP A 238 -1.69 -2.20 -12.57
N THR A 239 -1.34 -2.20 -11.29
CA THR A 239 -0.62 -3.29 -10.61
C THR A 239 -1.50 -4.11 -9.67
N TYR A 240 -2.76 -3.74 -9.47
CA TYR A 240 -3.69 -4.53 -8.64
C TYR A 240 -3.90 -5.96 -9.17
N GLU A 241 -3.80 -6.16 -10.49
CA GLU A 241 -3.88 -7.51 -11.06
C GLU A 241 -2.74 -8.41 -10.55
N ILE A 242 -1.55 -7.84 -10.25
CA ILE A 242 -0.46 -8.60 -9.63
C ILE A 242 -0.91 -9.07 -8.24
N PHE A 243 -1.44 -8.17 -7.39
CA PHE A 243 -1.89 -8.56 -6.05
C PHE A 243 -2.97 -9.64 -6.10
N ARG A 244 -3.96 -9.52 -7.00
CA ARG A 244 -4.97 -10.57 -7.22
C ARG A 244 -4.32 -11.89 -7.62
N GLY A 245 -3.33 -11.82 -8.50
CA GLY A 245 -2.53 -12.97 -8.91
C GLY A 245 -1.74 -13.61 -7.76
N LEU A 246 -1.18 -12.80 -6.83
CA LEU A 246 -0.52 -13.34 -5.64
C LEU A 246 -1.48 -14.19 -4.80
N VAL A 247 -2.68 -13.68 -4.54
CA VAL A 247 -3.70 -14.42 -3.78
C VAL A 247 -4.11 -15.69 -4.54
N TYR A 248 -4.37 -15.57 -5.85
CA TYR A 248 -4.73 -16.72 -6.70
C TYR A 248 -3.65 -17.82 -6.68
N ALA A 249 -2.39 -17.46 -6.82
CA ALA A 249 -1.28 -18.42 -6.86
C ALA A 249 -1.21 -19.31 -5.61
N VAL A 250 -1.51 -18.76 -4.44
CA VAL A 250 -1.38 -19.50 -3.19
C VAL A 250 -2.70 -20.17 -2.75
N THR A 251 -3.86 -19.61 -3.11
CA THR A 251 -5.17 -20.13 -2.67
C THR A 251 -5.94 -20.88 -3.76
N GLY A 252 -5.62 -20.65 -5.04
CA GLY A 252 -6.40 -21.12 -6.19
C GLY A 252 -7.69 -20.32 -6.45
N THR A 253 -7.98 -19.31 -5.64
CA THR A 253 -9.20 -18.49 -5.76
C THR A 253 -8.89 -17.11 -6.33
N LYS A 254 -9.59 -16.75 -7.40
CA LYS A 254 -9.52 -15.39 -7.98
C LYS A 254 -10.34 -14.45 -7.12
N ILE A 255 -9.70 -13.42 -6.59
CA ILE A 255 -10.40 -12.34 -5.90
C ILE A 255 -10.76 -11.21 -6.86
N ASN A 256 -11.91 -10.59 -6.64
CA ASN A 256 -12.39 -9.49 -7.45
C ASN A 256 -12.86 -8.32 -6.57
N PRO A 257 -11.95 -7.45 -6.12
CA PRO A 257 -12.29 -6.32 -5.26
C PRO A 257 -13.37 -5.43 -5.87
N GLN A 258 -14.53 -5.37 -5.25
CA GLN A 258 -15.67 -4.53 -5.64
C GLN A 258 -15.55 -3.14 -5.00
N ILE A 259 -14.49 -2.43 -5.34
CA ILE A 259 -14.20 -1.15 -4.67
C ILE A 259 -15.18 -0.08 -5.16
N PRO A 260 -15.93 0.57 -4.27
CA PRO A 260 -16.83 1.66 -4.65
C PRO A 260 -16.12 2.73 -5.48
N GLY A 261 -16.77 3.26 -6.49
CA GLY A 261 -16.17 4.28 -7.36
C GLY A 261 -15.13 3.78 -8.37
N SER A 262 -14.95 2.46 -8.54
CA SER A 262 -13.95 1.90 -9.46
C SER A 262 -14.17 2.21 -10.95
N LYS A 263 -15.29 2.81 -11.32
CA LYS A 263 -15.57 3.34 -12.67
C LYS A 263 -14.95 4.72 -12.90
N PHE A 264 -14.48 5.39 -11.86
CA PHE A 264 -13.86 6.70 -11.95
C PHE A 264 -12.35 6.56 -11.97
N ARG A 265 -11.68 7.46 -12.68
CA ARG A 265 -10.24 7.57 -12.55
C ARG A 265 -9.90 7.86 -11.08
N PRO A 266 -8.81 7.30 -10.54
CA PRO A 266 -8.43 7.54 -9.15
C PRO A 266 -8.25 9.03 -8.89
N LEU A 267 -8.70 9.49 -7.73
CA LEU A 267 -8.48 10.84 -7.25
C LEU A 267 -6.98 11.11 -7.16
N GLN A 268 -6.49 12.13 -7.85
CA GLN A 268 -5.11 12.54 -7.79
C GLN A 268 -4.93 13.59 -6.69
N VAL A 269 -4.27 13.21 -5.59
CA VAL A 269 -4.00 14.11 -4.46
C VAL A 269 -2.56 14.55 -4.50
N ALA A 270 -2.35 15.84 -4.73
CA ALA A 270 -1.03 16.46 -4.61
C ALA A 270 -0.90 17.14 -3.24
N TYR A 271 0.29 17.15 -2.67
CA TYR A 271 0.57 17.92 -1.48
C TYR A 271 1.95 18.60 -1.55
N ALA A 272 2.03 19.80 -1.03
CA ALA A 272 3.28 20.52 -0.94
C ALA A 272 4.13 19.95 0.20
N ALA A 273 5.10 19.12 -0.13
CA ALA A 273 6.07 18.61 0.83
C ALA A 273 7.31 19.48 0.82
N GLY A 274 7.73 19.98 1.94
CA GLY A 274 9.03 20.65 1.98
C GLY A 274 9.28 21.62 3.12
N VAL A 275 8.27 22.05 3.87
CA VAL A 275 8.53 22.91 5.03
C VAL A 275 7.63 22.45 6.17
N ALA A 276 8.24 21.91 7.21
CA ALA A 276 7.65 21.71 8.55
C ALA A 276 6.22 21.12 8.61
N MET A 277 5.89 20.18 7.70
CA MET A 277 4.63 19.42 7.83
C MET A 277 4.67 18.59 9.12
N SER A 278 3.62 18.66 9.93
CA SER A 278 3.52 17.81 11.12
C SER A 278 3.46 16.34 10.73
N LYS A 279 3.87 15.49 11.67
CA LYS A 279 3.81 14.04 11.47
C LYS A 279 2.36 13.56 11.28
N ASP A 280 1.43 14.21 11.96
CA ASP A 280 0.01 13.84 11.92
C ASP A 280 -0.62 14.22 10.58
N THR A 281 -0.33 15.39 10.03
CA THR A 281 -0.75 15.78 8.67
C THR A 281 -0.13 14.86 7.62
N ALA A 282 1.14 14.48 7.75
CA ALA A 282 1.78 13.54 6.84
C ALA A 282 1.12 12.15 6.89
N ILE A 283 0.69 11.70 8.07
CA ILE A 283 -0.06 10.45 8.24
C ILE A 283 -1.44 10.59 7.62
N ALA A 284 -2.17 11.67 7.92
CA ALA A 284 -3.50 11.92 7.40
C ALA A 284 -3.52 11.96 5.86
N ILE A 285 -2.56 12.65 5.22
CA ILE A 285 -2.42 12.66 3.75
C ILE A 285 -2.23 11.25 3.22
N LYS A 286 -1.37 10.44 3.83
CA LYS A 286 -1.16 9.05 3.42
C LYS A 286 -2.40 8.20 3.60
N ASP A 287 -3.17 8.45 4.64
CA ASP A 287 -4.41 7.75 4.91
C ASP A 287 -5.49 8.11 3.89
N VAL A 288 -5.60 9.39 3.49
CA VAL A 288 -6.46 9.83 2.39
C VAL A 288 -6.10 9.15 1.08
N VAL A 289 -4.82 9.19 0.70
CA VAL A 289 -4.31 8.55 -0.52
C VAL A 289 -4.65 7.06 -0.52
N ALA A 290 -4.55 6.42 0.64
CA ALA A 290 -4.89 5.03 0.81
C ALA A 290 -6.39 4.75 0.72
N LEU A 291 -7.23 5.60 1.34
CA LEU A 291 -8.68 5.41 1.38
C LEU A 291 -9.33 5.60 0.02
N GLU A 292 -8.89 6.55 -0.78
CA GLU A 292 -9.55 6.95 -2.03
C GLU A 292 -8.95 6.31 -3.29
N LYS A 293 -8.02 5.34 -3.18
CA LYS A 293 -7.25 4.80 -4.30
C LYS A 293 -6.58 5.89 -5.13
N SER A 294 -6.17 6.95 -4.47
CA SER A 294 -5.52 8.06 -5.10
C SER A 294 -4.05 7.76 -5.34
N ASP A 295 -3.49 8.33 -6.38
CA ASP A 295 -2.05 8.37 -6.55
C ASP A 295 -1.51 9.58 -5.79
N GLU A 296 -0.46 9.34 -5.00
CA GLU A 296 0.26 10.39 -4.28
C GLU A 296 1.20 11.13 -5.23
N ILE A 297 0.94 12.41 -5.46
CA ILE A 297 1.88 13.31 -6.12
C ILE A 297 2.64 14.08 -5.03
N ASN A 298 3.81 13.57 -4.67
CA ASN A 298 4.68 14.24 -3.71
C ASN A 298 5.39 15.42 -4.39
N LEU A 299 4.96 16.62 -4.07
CA LEU A 299 5.54 17.87 -4.57
C LEU A 299 6.68 18.31 -3.65
N GLN A 300 7.86 17.73 -3.82
CA GLN A 300 9.07 18.27 -3.19
C GLN A 300 9.44 19.62 -3.83
N VAL A 301 10.21 20.42 -3.11
CA VAL A 301 10.71 21.75 -3.53
C VAL A 301 11.14 21.75 -5.00
N GLY A 302 10.44 22.50 -5.85
CA GLY A 302 10.67 22.50 -7.29
C GLY A 302 9.47 22.00 -8.12
N ILE A 303 8.26 22.17 -7.61
CA ILE A 303 7.00 21.76 -8.23
C ILE A 303 6.93 22.23 -9.68
N SER A 304 6.86 21.29 -10.62
CA SER A 304 6.46 21.65 -11.96
C SER A 304 4.95 21.90 -11.99
N HIS A 305 4.51 22.98 -12.61
CA HIS A 305 3.09 23.24 -12.88
C HIS A 305 2.42 22.08 -13.61
N GLU A 306 3.19 21.28 -14.33
CA GLU A 306 2.75 20.07 -15.04
C GLU A 306 2.33 18.94 -14.09
N ALA A 307 3.08 18.70 -13.01
CA ALA A 307 2.70 17.69 -12.01
C ALA A 307 1.40 18.07 -11.29
N LEU A 308 1.23 19.35 -10.96
CA LEU A 308 0.00 19.86 -10.39
C LEU A 308 -1.17 19.84 -11.38
N ALA A 309 -0.92 20.01 -12.66
CA ALA A 309 -1.98 19.92 -13.66
C ALA A 309 -2.65 18.54 -13.70
N MET A 310 -2.02 17.51 -13.16
CA MET A 310 -2.59 16.16 -13.05
C MET A 310 -3.40 15.94 -11.75
N ALA A 311 -3.24 16.78 -10.74
CA ALA A 311 -3.93 16.62 -9.47
C ALA A 311 -5.39 17.09 -9.54
N ASP A 312 -6.26 16.45 -8.78
CA ASP A 312 -7.66 16.84 -8.58
C ASP A 312 -7.82 17.65 -7.30
N VAL A 313 -7.07 17.26 -6.26
CA VAL A 313 -7.02 17.93 -4.97
C VAL A 313 -5.58 18.28 -4.63
N LEU A 314 -5.35 19.51 -4.22
CA LEU A 314 -4.07 19.98 -3.69
C LEU A 314 -4.20 20.22 -2.19
N VAL A 315 -3.38 19.58 -1.40
CA VAL A 315 -3.26 19.83 0.03
C VAL A 315 -2.07 20.75 0.30
N LEU A 316 -2.34 21.88 0.92
CA LEU A 316 -1.35 22.79 1.47
C LEU A 316 -1.24 22.50 2.98
N PRO A 317 -0.20 21.81 3.43
CA PRO A 317 -0.08 21.43 4.84
C PRO A 317 0.22 22.66 5.71
N GLU A 318 0.06 22.51 7.02
CA GLU A 318 0.48 23.54 7.98
C GLU A 318 1.97 23.86 7.79
N THR A 319 2.30 25.13 7.92
CA THR A 319 3.65 25.65 7.69
C THR A 319 3.90 26.92 8.47
N THR A 320 5.03 27.58 8.27
CA THR A 320 5.36 28.86 8.93
C THR A 320 4.86 30.03 8.11
N ALA A 321 4.53 31.14 8.78
CA ALA A 321 4.17 32.39 8.11
C ALA A 321 5.25 32.86 7.12
N ALA A 322 6.52 32.63 7.40
CA ALA A 322 7.62 32.95 6.50
C ALA A 322 7.57 32.12 5.20
N ALA A 323 7.25 30.82 5.28
CA ALA A 323 7.09 29.96 4.12
C ALA A 323 5.88 30.36 3.28
N VAL A 324 4.75 30.69 3.92
CA VAL A 324 3.55 31.21 3.22
C VAL A 324 3.89 32.52 2.48
N LYS A 325 4.60 33.44 3.15
CA LYS A 325 5.04 34.69 2.51
C LYS A 325 5.90 34.43 1.27
N GLY A 326 6.84 33.50 1.35
CA GLY A 326 7.64 33.09 0.20
C GLY A 326 6.80 32.48 -0.91
N PHE A 327 5.80 31.70 -0.57
CA PHE A 327 4.85 31.09 -1.50
C PHE A 327 3.97 32.15 -2.21
N ILE A 328 3.43 33.12 -1.46
CA ILE A 328 2.54 34.17 -1.96
C ILE A 328 3.29 35.18 -2.85
N ASN A 329 4.55 35.45 -2.55
CA ASN A 329 5.38 36.39 -3.32
C ASN A 329 5.87 35.86 -4.68
N ASN A 330 5.54 34.62 -5.02
CA ASN A 330 5.85 33.98 -6.31
C ASN A 330 4.59 33.87 -7.18
N ASP A 331 4.68 33.23 -8.32
CA ASP A 331 3.55 32.98 -9.24
C ASP A 331 2.48 32.02 -8.72
N TRP A 332 2.65 31.52 -7.49
CA TRP A 332 1.77 30.53 -6.87
C TRP A 332 0.31 30.97 -6.70
N PRO A 333 0.00 32.20 -6.25
CA PRO A 333 -1.41 32.61 -6.11
C PRO A 333 -2.14 32.60 -7.46
N LYS A 334 -1.45 33.06 -8.52
CA LYS A 334 -1.99 33.01 -9.88
C LYS A 334 -2.21 31.59 -10.37
N PHE A 335 -1.26 30.69 -10.06
CA PHE A 335 -1.37 29.29 -10.40
C PHE A 335 -2.51 28.62 -9.62
N LEU A 336 -2.61 28.83 -8.30
CA LEU A 336 -3.68 28.28 -7.47
C LEU A 336 -5.06 28.75 -7.96
N LYS A 337 -5.18 30.01 -8.31
CA LYS A 337 -6.42 30.54 -8.88
C LYS A 337 -6.79 29.80 -10.16
N ALA A 338 -5.85 29.67 -11.10
CA ALA A 338 -6.08 28.96 -12.36
C ALA A 338 -6.39 27.46 -12.16
N PHE A 339 -5.81 26.85 -11.13
CA PHE A 339 -6.10 25.46 -10.73
C PHE A 339 -7.53 25.32 -10.22
N MET A 340 -7.96 26.22 -9.33
CA MET A 340 -9.30 26.24 -8.75
C MET A 340 -10.39 26.65 -9.75
N ASP A 341 -10.09 27.56 -10.68
CA ASP A 341 -11.01 27.97 -11.75
C ASP A 341 -11.36 26.81 -12.69
N LYS A 342 -10.47 25.82 -12.81
CA LYS A 342 -10.72 24.55 -13.53
C LYS A 342 -11.58 23.55 -12.73
N GLY A 343 -12.15 23.96 -11.62
CA GLY A 343 -12.99 23.12 -10.76
C GLY A 343 -12.23 22.26 -9.77
N ARG A 344 -10.89 22.34 -9.73
CA ARG A 344 -10.05 21.55 -8.84
C ARG A 344 -10.05 22.12 -7.43
N LYS A 345 -9.83 21.28 -6.44
CA LYS A 345 -9.96 21.65 -5.03
C LYS A 345 -8.60 21.89 -4.37
N VAL A 346 -8.58 22.89 -3.49
CA VAL A 346 -7.42 23.18 -2.62
C VAL A 346 -7.88 23.08 -1.17
N ILE A 347 -7.14 22.34 -0.36
CA ILE A 347 -7.35 22.25 1.08
C ILE A 347 -6.12 22.85 1.74
N ALA A 348 -6.32 23.92 2.50
CA ALA A 348 -5.27 24.60 3.26
C ALA A 348 -5.41 24.29 4.74
N VAL A 349 -4.37 23.70 5.32
CA VAL A 349 -4.32 23.28 6.73
C VAL A 349 -3.58 24.34 7.55
N GLY A 350 -4.22 24.86 8.58
CA GLY A 350 -3.64 25.89 9.46
C GLY A 350 -4.02 27.32 9.08
N THR A 351 -3.82 28.22 10.02
CA THR A 351 -4.22 29.64 9.92
C THR A 351 -3.29 30.48 9.05
N GLU A 352 -2.08 30.04 8.82
CA GLU A 352 -1.08 30.73 8.02
C GLU A 352 -1.52 30.96 6.57
N TRP A 353 -2.38 30.07 6.06
CA TRP A 353 -2.96 30.16 4.73
C TRP A 353 -4.13 31.13 4.59
N ASN A 354 -4.54 31.80 5.67
CA ASN A 354 -5.59 32.84 5.62
C ASN A 354 -5.23 34.02 4.70
N ALA A 355 -3.95 34.18 4.40
CA ALA A 355 -3.47 35.19 3.45
C ALA A 355 -3.82 34.86 1.96
N LEU A 356 -4.23 33.63 1.64
CA LEU A 356 -4.74 33.31 0.31
C LEU A 356 -6.11 33.94 0.09
N GLU A 357 -6.35 34.42 -1.13
CA GLU A 357 -7.68 34.93 -1.52
C GLU A 357 -8.74 33.83 -1.40
N SER A 358 -9.95 34.23 -1.02
CA SER A 358 -11.08 33.31 -0.91
C SER A 358 -11.51 32.82 -2.29
N HIS A 359 -11.80 31.53 -2.41
CA HIS A 359 -12.28 30.90 -3.62
C HIS A 359 -13.26 29.78 -3.25
N LYS A 360 -14.30 29.54 -4.08
CA LYS A 360 -15.30 28.49 -3.84
C LYS A 360 -14.72 27.08 -3.75
N ASN A 361 -13.55 26.86 -4.36
CA ASN A 361 -12.84 25.59 -4.36
C ASN A 361 -11.65 25.56 -3.39
N LEU A 362 -11.55 26.55 -2.48
CA LEU A 362 -10.59 26.59 -1.39
C LEU A 362 -11.28 26.30 -0.07
N THR A 363 -10.89 25.19 0.54
CA THR A 363 -11.31 24.81 1.89
C THR A 363 -10.18 25.07 2.87
N ARG A 364 -10.46 25.73 3.98
CA ARG A 364 -9.52 25.95 5.09
C ARG A 364 -9.93 25.09 6.27
N ILE A 365 -8.99 24.35 6.81
CA ILE A 365 -9.20 23.51 7.99
C ILE A 365 -8.15 23.82 9.06
N GLY A 366 -8.55 23.67 10.32
CA GLY A 366 -7.61 23.78 11.45
C GLY A 366 -6.64 22.61 11.50
N VAL A 367 -5.50 22.81 12.17
CA VAL A 367 -4.60 21.70 12.51
C VAL A 367 -5.33 20.75 13.45
N GLY A 368 -5.31 19.44 13.16
CA GLY A 368 -6.03 18.43 13.94
C GLY A 368 -7.49 18.20 13.54
N VAL A 369 -8.03 18.95 12.56
CA VAL A 369 -9.32 18.63 11.93
C VAL A 369 -9.14 17.44 10.99
N ASP A 370 -10.17 16.62 10.82
CA ASP A 370 -10.10 15.42 9.97
C ASP A 370 -9.85 15.78 8.51
N LEU A 371 -8.58 15.76 8.13
CA LEU A 371 -8.12 16.01 6.77
C LEU A 371 -8.64 14.94 5.81
N VAL A 372 -8.82 13.71 6.29
CA VAL A 372 -9.31 12.57 5.48
C VAL A 372 -10.71 12.89 4.98
N GLU A 373 -11.62 13.27 5.86
CA GLU A 373 -12.99 13.63 5.50
C GLU A 373 -13.03 14.81 4.52
N SER A 374 -12.24 15.85 4.79
CA SER A 374 -12.15 17.05 3.94
C SER A 374 -11.68 16.75 2.51
N VAL A 375 -10.71 15.85 2.33
CA VAL A 375 -10.22 15.47 1.01
C VAL A 375 -11.21 14.56 0.28
N VAL A 376 -11.83 13.63 0.99
CA VAL A 376 -12.88 12.75 0.43
C VAL A 376 -14.05 13.58 -0.08
N GLU A 377 -14.50 14.57 0.69
CA GLU A 377 -15.56 15.50 0.26
C GLU A 377 -15.14 16.37 -0.93
N ALA A 378 -13.92 16.86 -0.93
CA ALA A 378 -13.38 17.66 -2.03
C ALA A 378 -13.24 16.87 -3.33
N GLY A 379 -13.09 15.56 -3.25
CA GLY A 379 -12.96 14.65 -4.39
C GLY A 379 -14.30 14.20 -5.01
N LYS A 380 -15.41 14.47 -4.33
CA LYS A 380 -16.77 14.24 -4.86
C LYS A 380 -17.17 15.37 -5.84
#